data_e6889e1915c532ba2bd750f6db43e0ee
#
_entry.id   e6889e1915c532ba2bd750f6db43e0ee
#
_cell.length_a   1.000
_cell.length_b   1.000
_cell.length_c   1.000
_cell.angle_alpha   90.00
_cell.angle_beta   90.00
_cell.angle_gamma   90.00
#
_symmetry.space_group_name_H-M   'P 1'
#
loop_
_entity.id
_entity.type
_entity.pdbx_description
1 polymer ?
#
loop_
_entity_poly.entity_id
_entity_poly.type
_entity_poly.pdbx_seq_one_letter_code
_entity_poly.pdbx_strand_id
1 'polypeptide(L)'
;MRDDYKNKMASKIAARYQDLEERIMQDIVRRIVKTGEITSTADWQINRLRILGHSSEDIEREIMKTLNASYPEMFELYDKVIEKEYVRDKDVYEQINAEYIPYDQNEQLNQITEAIIDQSCEDLENVTNSLGFYLDYGNDRKVLTPLAQVYSGYLDAACYDIVTGAFDYNSVLRRVVTQLTNSGLRKIDYASGRADRVDVAARRAVMTAVSQITGKISEYNAQKLGTEYFEVEWHAGARPTHAVWQGRVWSKEQLYSVCGLGTVTGLLGVNCYHTYYPFFPGLSERNWTDEWLDAKNLEESEPKNFGDKEYTLYEAKQKQRQMELAMRAQREKVRLLQKGKADPDEILLHKAKYQGQLNEYSRFCRKMKLTEERERIYLDMKGRVATNSKRQNALFPREMIENASKDVAQYKRYKEVLGDYIGSLVNFGQMKYNDSEKWKIISEAYIDVKWQSQALKKKQIGEVHSIPYKGTPNSVFDNFKDGALQRRRYYGNDGRPRLDIDMTDHGNSKEHPIAPHYHNWYLDEKGNLKREAKHDNPLKLGHEIANKDILEKR
;
A
#
# COMPACT_ATOMS: atom_id res chain seq x y z
N MET A 1 -23.57 25.46 2.66
CA MET A 1 -22.27 25.31 3.43
C MET A 1 -21.20 24.92 2.45
N ARG A 2 -19.98 25.49 2.49
CA ARG A 2 -18.94 25.00 1.59
C ARG A 2 -18.72 23.52 1.89
N ASP A 3 -18.73 22.68 0.87
CA ASP A 3 -18.45 21.24 0.98
C ASP A 3 -17.20 20.93 1.79
N ASP A 4 -16.24 21.85 1.77
CA ASP A 4 -15.01 21.77 2.54
C ASP A 4 -15.21 21.61 4.05
N TYR A 5 -16.24 22.26 4.64
CA TYR A 5 -16.46 22.18 6.09
C TYR A 5 -17.07 20.83 6.49
N LYS A 6 -18.14 20.39 5.78
CA LYS A 6 -18.79 19.09 6.01
C LYS A 6 -17.76 17.97 5.85
N ASN A 7 -16.97 18.05 4.79
CA ASN A 7 -15.91 17.08 4.51
C ASN A 7 -14.79 17.10 5.56
N LYS A 8 -14.37 18.27 6.02
CA LYS A 8 -13.33 18.42 7.04
C LYS A 8 -13.73 17.82 8.38
N MET A 9 -14.96 18.07 8.83
CA MET A 9 -15.45 17.53 10.11
C MET A 9 -15.65 16.01 10.02
N ALA A 10 -16.27 15.50 8.95
CA ALA A 10 -16.40 14.06 8.75
C ALA A 10 -15.03 13.36 8.61
N SER A 11 -14.01 14.06 8.10
CA SER A 11 -12.63 13.54 8.04
C SER A 11 -11.97 13.47 9.41
N LYS A 12 -12.28 14.37 10.36
CA LYS A 12 -11.80 14.26 11.75
C LYS A 12 -12.33 13.01 12.42
N ILE A 13 -13.64 12.72 12.26
CA ILE A 13 -14.25 11.50 12.81
C ILE A 13 -13.59 10.26 12.18
N ALA A 14 -13.45 10.22 10.86
CA ALA A 14 -12.74 9.13 10.17
C ALA A 14 -11.30 8.95 10.69
N ALA A 15 -10.59 10.04 11.00
CA ALA A 15 -9.24 10.01 11.55
C ALA A 15 -9.17 9.33 12.93
N ARG A 16 -10.19 9.49 13.78
CA ARG A 16 -10.28 8.79 15.09
C ARG A 16 -10.38 7.28 14.92
N TYR A 17 -11.17 6.82 13.97
CA TYR A 17 -11.31 5.39 13.68
C TYR A 17 -10.06 4.82 13.00
N GLN A 18 -9.34 5.62 12.25
CA GLN A 18 -8.04 5.21 11.74
C GLN A 18 -6.97 5.13 12.84
N ASP A 19 -7.00 6.02 13.83
CA ASP A 19 -6.13 5.93 15.01
C ASP A 19 -6.45 4.68 15.85
N LEU A 20 -7.73 4.32 15.97
CA LEU A 20 -8.15 3.05 16.58
C LEU A 20 -7.58 1.84 15.80
N GLU A 21 -7.72 1.82 14.48
CA GLU A 21 -7.14 0.79 13.62
C GLU A 21 -5.63 0.64 13.86
N GLU A 22 -4.92 1.75 13.89
CA GLU A 22 -3.47 1.77 14.12
C GLU A 22 -3.10 1.24 15.51
N ARG A 23 -3.84 1.61 16.56
CA ARG A 23 -3.60 1.12 17.94
C ARG A 23 -3.80 -0.38 18.04
N ILE A 24 -4.86 -0.93 17.44
CA ILE A 24 -5.12 -2.37 17.40
C ILE A 24 -3.99 -3.10 16.67
N MET A 25 -3.60 -2.65 15.49
CA MET A 25 -2.49 -3.26 14.76
C MET A 25 -1.15 -3.17 15.52
N GLN A 26 -0.89 -2.04 16.19
CA GLN A 26 0.30 -1.86 17.01
C GLN A 26 0.30 -2.77 18.23
N ASP A 27 -0.85 -3.04 18.84
CA ASP A 27 -0.94 -3.98 19.95
C ASP A 27 -0.62 -5.41 19.50
N ILE A 28 -1.13 -5.83 18.33
CA ILE A 28 -0.81 -7.13 17.74
C ILE A 28 0.71 -7.25 17.49
N VAL A 29 1.33 -6.24 16.87
CA VAL A 29 2.79 -6.22 16.63
C VAL A 29 3.58 -6.25 17.93
N ARG A 30 3.15 -5.51 18.96
CA ARG A 30 3.79 -5.53 20.29
C ARG A 30 3.82 -6.93 20.91
N ARG A 31 2.76 -7.72 20.71
CA ARG A 31 2.68 -9.10 21.21
C ARG A 31 3.63 -10.03 20.45
N ILE A 32 3.75 -9.84 19.14
CA ILE A 32 4.75 -10.56 18.32
C ILE A 32 6.17 -10.24 18.78
N VAL A 33 6.49 -8.95 19.05
CA VAL A 33 7.82 -8.54 19.58
C VAL A 33 8.11 -9.25 20.90
N LYS A 34 7.15 -9.24 21.85
CA LYS A 34 7.31 -9.91 23.14
C LYS A 34 7.51 -11.43 22.99
N THR A 35 6.83 -12.04 22.03
CA THR A 35 7.00 -13.46 21.73
C THR A 35 8.39 -13.76 21.16
N GLY A 36 8.93 -12.90 20.31
CA GLY A 36 10.29 -13.04 19.78
C GLY A 36 11.40 -12.94 20.84
N GLU A 37 11.09 -12.43 22.03
CA GLU A 37 12.01 -12.39 23.18
C GLU A 37 11.97 -13.69 24.02
N ILE A 38 11.05 -14.63 23.72
CA ILE A 38 10.90 -15.91 24.46
C ILE A 38 11.74 -16.98 23.77
N THR A 39 12.57 -17.65 24.56
CA THR A 39 13.58 -18.60 24.05
C THR A 39 13.14 -20.06 24.10
N SER A 40 12.01 -20.38 24.73
CA SER A 40 11.53 -21.76 24.85
C SER A 40 10.00 -21.90 24.77
N THR A 41 9.53 -23.05 24.30
CA THR A 41 8.09 -23.39 24.27
C THR A 41 7.49 -23.50 25.66
N ALA A 42 8.27 -23.90 26.66
CA ALA A 42 7.82 -23.97 28.05
C ALA A 42 7.55 -22.56 28.60
N ASP A 43 8.45 -21.62 28.37
CA ASP A 43 8.27 -20.21 28.76
C ASP A 43 7.09 -19.56 28.02
N TRP A 44 6.85 -19.96 26.76
CA TRP A 44 5.66 -19.53 26.04
C TRP A 44 4.38 -19.97 26.71
N GLN A 45 4.25 -21.26 27.06
CA GLN A 45 3.05 -21.78 27.71
C GLN A 45 2.74 -21.05 29.03
N ILE A 46 3.78 -20.75 29.82
CA ILE A 46 3.65 -19.99 31.07
C ILE A 46 3.23 -18.53 30.82
N ASN A 47 3.82 -17.88 29.81
CA ASN A 47 3.61 -16.46 29.53
C ASN A 47 2.47 -16.19 28.54
N ARG A 48 1.91 -17.21 27.89
CA ARG A 48 0.87 -17.10 26.86
C ARG A 48 -0.31 -16.25 27.33
N LEU A 49 -0.87 -16.58 28.50
CA LEU A 49 -1.98 -15.82 29.09
C LEU A 49 -1.58 -14.39 29.42
N ARG A 50 -0.33 -14.16 29.87
CA ARG A 50 0.19 -12.83 30.15
C ARG A 50 0.40 -11.99 28.88
N ILE A 51 0.75 -12.63 27.77
CA ILE A 51 0.99 -11.96 26.48
C ILE A 51 -0.32 -11.74 25.72
N LEU A 52 -1.24 -12.71 25.76
CA LEU A 52 -2.50 -12.70 25.01
C LEU A 52 -3.73 -12.37 25.86
N GLY A 53 -3.69 -12.61 27.17
CA GLY A 53 -4.85 -12.81 28.02
C GLY A 53 -5.68 -11.60 28.43
N HIS A 54 -5.20 -10.38 28.37
CA HIS A 54 -5.98 -9.18 28.76
C HIS A 54 -6.40 -8.31 27.57
N SER A 55 -6.48 -8.91 26.38
CA SER A 55 -6.65 -8.16 25.14
C SER A 55 -8.08 -7.67 24.89
N SER A 56 -9.11 -8.39 25.31
CA SER A 56 -10.49 -8.00 25.00
C SER A 56 -10.89 -6.73 25.75
N GLU A 57 -10.67 -6.66 27.05
CA GLU A 57 -11.06 -5.51 27.89
C GLU A 57 -10.30 -4.22 27.50
N ASP A 58 -9.00 -4.31 27.24
CA ASP A 58 -8.21 -3.15 26.81
C ASP A 58 -8.63 -2.65 25.43
N ILE A 59 -8.96 -3.56 24.53
CA ILE A 59 -9.42 -3.23 23.19
C ILE A 59 -10.84 -2.67 23.24
N GLU A 60 -11.75 -3.26 24.00
CA GLU A 60 -13.08 -2.74 24.22
C GLU A 60 -13.04 -1.34 24.80
N ARG A 61 -12.13 -1.08 25.76
CA ARG A 61 -11.92 0.26 26.33
C ARG A 61 -11.44 1.27 25.28
N GLU A 62 -10.51 0.91 24.40
CA GLU A 62 -10.05 1.78 23.30
C GLU A 62 -11.14 2.01 22.24
N ILE A 63 -11.96 1.01 21.95
CA ILE A 63 -13.12 1.14 21.07
C ILE A 63 -14.12 2.13 21.66
N MET A 64 -14.52 1.94 22.92
CA MET A 64 -15.48 2.82 23.62
C MET A 64 -14.95 4.24 23.76
N LYS A 65 -13.66 4.41 24.03
CA LYS A 65 -13.01 5.72 24.08
C LYS A 65 -13.08 6.43 22.73
N THR A 66 -12.88 5.71 21.64
CA THR A 66 -12.96 6.27 20.28
C THR A 66 -14.38 6.69 19.93
N LEU A 67 -15.37 5.83 20.25
CA LEU A 67 -16.78 6.12 20.06
C LEU A 67 -17.20 7.38 20.84
N ASN A 68 -16.95 7.42 22.15
CA ASN A 68 -17.30 8.53 23.02
C ASN A 68 -16.63 9.85 22.60
N ALA A 69 -15.39 9.81 22.11
CA ALA A 69 -14.69 10.98 21.61
C ALA A 69 -15.22 11.46 20.25
N SER A 70 -16.00 10.66 19.52
CA SER A 70 -16.59 11.03 18.23
C SER A 70 -17.89 11.83 18.36
N TYR A 71 -18.66 11.61 19.42
CA TYR A 71 -19.95 12.24 19.61
C TYR A 71 -19.89 13.78 19.65
N PRO A 72 -19.01 14.45 20.41
CA PRO A 72 -18.96 15.90 20.44
C PRO A 72 -18.70 16.53 19.06
N GLU A 73 -17.83 15.92 18.26
CA GLU A 73 -17.52 16.41 16.91
C GLU A 73 -18.69 16.18 15.95
N MET A 74 -19.40 15.09 16.12
CA MET A 74 -20.60 14.76 15.35
C MET A 74 -21.73 15.75 15.66
N PHE A 75 -22.00 16.00 16.93
CA PHE A 75 -23.03 16.97 17.35
C PHE A 75 -22.69 18.39 16.89
N GLU A 76 -21.44 18.84 17.05
CA GLU A 76 -20.98 20.15 16.53
C GLU A 76 -21.22 20.27 15.02
N LEU A 77 -20.98 19.18 14.26
CA LEU A 77 -21.23 19.17 12.82
C LEU A 77 -22.73 19.31 12.52
N TYR A 78 -23.58 18.57 13.22
CA TYR A 78 -25.02 18.56 12.99
C TYR A 78 -25.64 19.90 13.36
N ASP A 79 -25.28 20.48 14.49
CA ASP A 79 -25.73 21.80 14.92
C ASP A 79 -25.40 22.87 13.87
N LYS A 80 -24.17 22.86 13.36
CA LYS A 80 -23.77 23.81 12.31
C LYS A 80 -24.46 23.56 10.96
N VAL A 81 -24.77 22.28 10.63
CA VAL A 81 -25.56 21.97 9.44
C VAL A 81 -26.97 22.52 9.59
N ILE A 82 -27.62 22.25 10.71
CA ILE A 82 -28.98 22.71 11.00
C ILE A 82 -29.04 24.23 10.97
N GLU A 83 -28.19 24.90 11.74
CA GLU A 83 -28.12 26.36 11.79
C GLU A 83 -28.00 26.98 10.40
N LYS A 84 -27.07 26.47 9.60
CA LYS A 84 -26.75 27.05 8.31
C LYS A 84 -27.79 26.73 7.22
N GLU A 85 -28.26 25.51 7.15
CA GLU A 85 -29.21 25.08 6.11
C GLU A 85 -30.60 25.64 6.41
N TYR A 86 -30.99 25.77 7.68
CA TYR A 86 -32.27 26.34 8.06
C TYR A 86 -32.30 27.87 7.93
N VAL A 87 -31.26 28.56 8.39
CA VAL A 87 -31.16 30.03 8.31
C VAL A 87 -31.01 30.53 6.87
N ARG A 88 -30.45 29.73 5.99
CA ARG A 88 -30.27 30.12 4.58
C ARG A 88 -31.57 30.56 3.91
N ASP A 89 -32.68 29.92 4.23
CA ASP A 89 -33.96 30.20 3.60
C ASP A 89 -34.75 31.28 4.33
N LYS A 90 -34.19 31.86 5.41
CA LYS A 90 -34.87 32.92 6.22
C LYS A 90 -35.32 34.12 5.38
N ASP A 91 -34.45 34.58 4.46
CA ASP A 91 -34.76 35.72 3.60
C ASP A 91 -35.97 35.43 2.69
N VAL A 92 -36.19 34.19 2.32
CA VAL A 92 -37.34 33.76 1.53
C VAL A 92 -38.61 33.83 2.35
N TYR A 93 -38.57 33.43 3.64
CA TYR A 93 -39.70 33.61 4.57
C TYR A 93 -40.10 35.09 4.67
N GLU A 94 -39.12 35.99 4.78
CA GLU A 94 -39.36 37.43 4.85
C GLU A 94 -39.98 37.99 3.55
N GLN A 95 -39.47 37.53 2.38
CA GLN A 95 -39.96 38.00 1.07
C GLN A 95 -41.41 37.64 0.79
N ILE A 96 -41.87 36.47 1.25
CA ILE A 96 -43.25 36.02 1.06
C ILE A 96 -44.14 36.28 2.25
N ASN A 97 -43.64 37.05 3.25
CA ASN A 97 -44.34 37.39 4.49
C ASN A 97 -44.83 36.15 5.27
N ALA A 98 -44.04 35.05 5.27
CA ALA A 98 -44.30 33.85 6.05
C ALA A 98 -43.61 33.93 7.42
N GLU A 99 -44.19 33.26 8.42
CA GLU A 99 -43.63 33.22 9.77
C GLU A 99 -42.38 32.31 9.81
N TYR A 100 -41.22 32.89 10.15
CA TYR A 100 -39.99 32.16 10.44
C TYR A 100 -39.90 31.88 11.94
N ILE A 101 -39.95 30.59 12.31
CA ILE A 101 -39.79 30.15 13.70
C ILE A 101 -38.30 29.79 13.90
N PRO A 102 -37.55 30.41 14.83
CA PRO A 102 -36.18 30.01 15.14
C PRO A 102 -36.09 28.52 15.45
N TYR A 103 -34.96 27.88 15.10
CA TYR A 103 -34.79 26.42 15.22
C TYR A 103 -35.04 25.92 16.65
N ASP A 104 -34.51 26.61 17.66
CA ASP A 104 -34.66 26.31 19.09
C ASP A 104 -36.12 26.38 19.59
N GLN A 105 -37.02 27.03 18.85
CA GLN A 105 -38.45 27.14 19.14
C GLN A 105 -39.30 26.27 18.19
N ASN A 106 -38.68 25.58 17.25
CA ASN A 106 -39.36 24.79 16.22
C ASN A 106 -39.44 23.32 16.61
N GLU A 107 -40.42 22.97 17.46
CA GLU A 107 -40.58 21.59 17.99
C GLU A 107 -40.66 20.53 16.88
N GLN A 108 -41.36 20.79 15.78
CA GLN A 108 -41.51 19.84 14.69
C GLN A 108 -40.18 19.57 14.01
N LEU A 109 -39.35 20.58 13.74
CA LEU A 109 -38.06 20.43 13.11
C LEU A 109 -37.06 19.79 14.07
N ASN A 110 -37.10 20.15 15.35
CA ASN A 110 -36.27 19.53 16.39
C ASN A 110 -36.52 18.01 16.47
N GLN A 111 -37.79 17.57 16.56
CA GLN A 111 -38.11 16.14 16.62
C GLN A 111 -37.59 15.35 15.40
N ILE A 112 -37.70 15.93 14.19
CA ILE A 112 -37.23 15.27 12.96
C ILE A 112 -35.72 15.16 12.96
N THR A 113 -34.99 16.19 13.37
CA THR A 113 -33.51 16.19 13.35
C THR A 113 -32.96 15.36 14.50
N GLU A 114 -33.55 15.37 15.69
CA GLU A 114 -33.17 14.50 16.81
C GLU A 114 -33.27 13.02 16.44
N ALA A 115 -34.36 12.60 15.80
CA ALA A 115 -34.50 11.20 15.35
C ALA A 115 -33.39 10.76 14.39
N ILE A 116 -32.91 11.64 13.52
CA ILE A 116 -31.79 11.38 12.60
C ILE A 116 -30.46 11.33 13.37
N ILE A 117 -30.28 12.20 14.36
CA ILE A 117 -29.08 12.24 15.20
C ILE A 117 -28.99 10.93 16.02
N ASP A 118 -30.09 10.50 16.64
CA ASP A 118 -30.14 9.26 17.41
C ASP A 118 -29.83 8.06 16.51
N GLN A 119 -30.41 7.97 15.33
CA GLN A 119 -30.09 6.91 14.37
C GLN A 119 -28.60 6.91 14.00
N SER A 120 -27.99 8.10 13.83
CA SER A 120 -26.57 8.19 13.53
C SER A 120 -25.68 7.75 14.71
N CYS A 121 -26.10 7.97 15.95
CA CYS A 121 -25.43 7.44 17.13
C CYS A 121 -25.46 5.91 17.13
N GLU A 122 -26.65 5.32 16.90
CA GLU A 122 -26.79 3.86 16.77
C GLU A 122 -25.93 3.28 15.63
N ASP A 123 -25.88 3.97 14.49
CA ASP A 123 -25.02 3.56 13.37
C ASP A 123 -23.54 3.55 13.73
N LEU A 124 -23.06 4.55 14.51
CA LEU A 124 -21.67 4.56 15.00
C LEU A 124 -21.40 3.48 16.04
N GLU A 125 -22.34 3.20 16.94
CA GLU A 125 -22.23 2.08 17.86
C GLU A 125 -22.14 0.75 17.09
N ASN A 126 -22.99 0.55 16.10
CA ASN A 126 -22.96 -0.62 15.22
C ASN A 126 -21.66 -0.75 14.43
N VAL A 127 -20.99 0.37 14.10
CA VAL A 127 -19.64 0.34 13.48
C VAL A 127 -18.63 -0.28 14.43
N THR A 128 -18.73 -0.03 15.73
CA THR A 128 -17.76 -0.50 16.74
C THR A 128 -18.03 -1.90 17.27
N ASN A 129 -19.26 -2.39 17.21
CA ASN A 129 -19.65 -3.67 17.80
C ASN A 129 -19.15 -4.90 17.02
N SER A 130 -18.79 -4.76 15.77
CA SER A 130 -18.46 -5.90 14.89
C SER A 130 -17.19 -5.62 14.08
N LEU A 131 -16.04 -5.59 14.75
CA LEU A 131 -14.76 -5.32 14.13
C LEU A 131 -13.99 -6.60 13.79
N GLY A 132 -13.18 -6.57 12.72
CA GLY A 132 -12.32 -7.69 12.32
C GLY A 132 -11.40 -7.37 11.16
N PHE A 133 -10.72 -8.42 10.66
CA PHE A 133 -9.81 -8.35 9.53
C PHE A 133 -10.07 -9.45 8.51
N TYR A 134 -9.80 -9.20 7.24
CA TYR A 134 -9.66 -10.27 6.25
C TYR A 134 -8.28 -10.89 6.37
N LEU A 135 -8.22 -12.14 6.82
CA LEU A 135 -6.98 -12.89 7.00
C LEU A 135 -6.93 -14.11 6.08
N ASP A 136 -5.74 -14.42 5.58
CA ASP A 136 -5.44 -15.64 4.84
C ASP A 136 -4.75 -16.64 5.77
N TYR A 137 -5.37 -17.82 5.93
CA TYR A 137 -4.87 -18.91 6.76
C TYR A 137 -4.03 -19.92 5.97
N GLY A 138 -3.54 -19.54 4.78
CA GLY A 138 -2.61 -20.34 3.98
C GLY A 138 -3.20 -20.99 2.72
N ASN A 139 -4.45 -20.69 2.36
CA ASN A 139 -5.14 -21.26 1.20
C ASN A 139 -5.47 -20.22 0.10
N ASP A 140 -4.79 -19.07 0.08
CA ASP A 140 -5.08 -17.91 -0.77
C ASP A 140 -6.55 -17.41 -0.66
N ARG A 141 -7.30 -17.92 0.31
CA ARG A 141 -8.67 -17.53 0.60
C ARG A 141 -8.71 -16.62 1.81
N LYS A 142 -9.11 -15.38 1.59
CA LYS A 142 -9.30 -14.39 2.66
C LYS A 142 -10.60 -14.67 3.41
N VAL A 143 -10.47 -14.90 4.70
CA VAL A 143 -11.59 -15.12 5.62
C VAL A 143 -11.77 -13.87 6.48
N LEU A 144 -13.00 -13.39 6.56
CA LEU A 144 -13.35 -12.31 7.48
C LEU A 144 -13.35 -12.84 8.91
N THR A 145 -12.39 -12.39 9.70
CA THR A 145 -12.10 -12.89 11.03
C THR A 145 -12.46 -11.83 12.08
N PRO A 146 -13.42 -12.09 12.97
CA PRO A 146 -13.74 -11.18 14.08
C PRO A 146 -12.55 -10.90 14.97
N LEU A 147 -12.48 -9.68 15.53
CA LEU A 147 -11.33 -9.22 16.30
C LEU A 147 -10.95 -10.17 17.46
N ALA A 148 -11.92 -10.71 18.17
CA ALA A 148 -11.67 -11.70 19.21
C ALA A 148 -10.94 -12.94 18.67
N GLN A 149 -11.31 -13.44 17.49
CA GLN A 149 -10.66 -14.58 16.85
C GLN A 149 -9.28 -14.22 16.28
N VAL A 150 -9.07 -12.96 15.89
CA VAL A 150 -7.73 -12.49 15.50
C VAL A 150 -6.75 -12.65 16.65
N TYR A 151 -7.16 -12.33 17.87
CA TYR A 151 -6.32 -12.47 19.06
C TYR A 151 -6.20 -13.91 19.58
N SER A 152 -7.31 -14.62 19.71
CA SER A 152 -7.33 -15.97 20.29
C SER A 152 -6.90 -17.08 19.34
N GLY A 153 -6.94 -16.86 18.04
CA GLY A 153 -6.60 -17.86 17.03
C GLY A 153 -5.43 -17.46 16.15
N TYR A 154 -5.60 -16.43 15.32
CA TYR A 154 -4.60 -16.06 14.32
C TYR A 154 -3.27 -15.59 14.93
N LEU A 155 -3.33 -14.69 15.93
CA LEU A 155 -2.13 -14.18 16.60
C LEU A 155 -1.46 -15.27 17.45
N ASP A 156 -2.25 -16.09 18.14
CA ASP A 156 -1.73 -17.22 18.91
C ASP A 156 -0.93 -18.20 18.03
N ALA A 157 -1.50 -18.58 16.88
CA ALA A 157 -0.80 -19.42 15.90
C ALA A 157 0.49 -18.77 15.39
N ALA A 158 0.45 -17.47 15.06
CA ALA A 158 1.63 -16.73 14.62
C ALA A 158 2.73 -16.67 15.71
N CYS A 159 2.35 -16.49 16.95
CA CYS A 159 3.27 -16.53 18.09
C CYS A 159 3.85 -17.94 18.29
N TYR A 160 3.05 -18.97 18.16
CA TYR A 160 3.49 -20.36 18.26
C TYR A 160 4.49 -20.73 17.15
N ASP A 161 4.27 -20.25 15.92
CA ASP A 161 5.21 -20.39 14.79
C ASP A 161 6.62 -19.88 15.13
N ILE A 162 6.72 -18.74 15.84
CA ILE A 162 7.99 -18.17 16.27
C ILE A 162 8.66 -19.02 17.36
N VAL A 163 7.90 -19.39 18.38
CA VAL A 163 8.40 -20.06 19.59
C VAL A 163 8.87 -21.48 19.28
N THR A 164 8.19 -22.17 18.38
CA THR A 164 8.58 -23.52 17.92
C THR A 164 9.70 -23.52 16.91
N GLY A 165 10.07 -22.36 16.37
CA GLY A 165 11.05 -22.24 15.29
C GLY A 165 10.54 -22.74 13.92
N ALA A 166 9.22 -22.97 13.79
CA ALA A 166 8.61 -23.37 12.52
C ALA A 166 8.82 -22.29 11.43
N PHE A 167 8.79 -21.03 11.83
CA PHE A 167 9.10 -19.88 10.98
C PHE A 167 9.96 -18.86 11.74
N ASP A 168 10.89 -18.20 11.02
CA ASP A 168 11.67 -17.13 11.61
C ASP A 168 10.84 -15.89 11.94
N TYR A 169 11.29 -15.13 12.93
CA TYR A 169 10.61 -13.94 13.44
C TYR A 169 10.23 -12.93 12.35
N ASN A 170 11.17 -12.60 11.46
CA ASN A 170 10.94 -11.61 10.40
C ASN A 170 9.88 -12.09 9.39
N SER A 171 9.88 -13.37 9.05
CA SER A 171 8.87 -13.96 8.16
C SER A 171 7.47 -13.92 8.76
N VAL A 172 7.32 -14.25 10.04
CA VAL A 172 6.04 -14.17 10.74
C VAL A 172 5.57 -12.73 10.87
N LEU A 173 6.44 -11.82 11.32
CA LEU A 173 6.13 -10.40 11.45
C LEU A 173 5.67 -9.80 10.11
N ARG A 174 6.41 -10.08 9.03
CA ARG A 174 6.08 -9.63 7.67
C ARG A 174 4.72 -10.15 7.23
N ARG A 175 4.44 -11.43 7.44
CA ARG A 175 3.15 -12.07 7.11
C ARG A 175 2.01 -11.37 7.83
N VAL A 176 2.08 -11.24 9.15
CA VAL A 176 1.04 -10.63 9.98
C VAL A 176 0.82 -9.16 9.59
N VAL A 177 1.88 -8.36 9.57
CA VAL A 177 1.79 -6.94 9.18
C VAL A 177 1.20 -6.77 7.78
N THR A 178 1.60 -7.63 6.83
CA THR A 178 1.08 -7.57 5.45
C THR A 178 -0.42 -7.85 5.41
N GLN A 179 -0.89 -8.84 6.14
CA GLN A 179 -2.31 -9.19 6.16
C GLN A 179 -3.15 -8.10 6.82
N LEU A 180 -2.73 -7.62 7.99
CA LEU A 180 -3.43 -6.56 8.70
C LEU A 180 -3.54 -5.28 7.87
N THR A 181 -2.43 -4.81 7.29
CA THR A 181 -2.41 -3.55 6.53
C THR A 181 -3.14 -3.65 5.18
N ASN A 182 -3.10 -4.81 4.53
CA ASN A 182 -3.86 -5.04 3.29
C ASN A 182 -5.37 -5.13 3.55
N SER A 183 -5.77 -5.71 4.67
CA SER A 183 -7.17 -5.75 5.09
C SER A 183 -7.65 -4.37 5.54
N GLY A 184 -6.92 -3.73 6.44
CA GLY A 184 -7.42 -2.69 7.33
C GLY A 184 -8.46 -3.23 8.31
N LEU A 185 -8.67 -2.52 9.40
CA LEU A 185 -9.73 -2.83 10.37
C LEU A 185 -11.10 -2.59 9.71
N ARG A 186 -12.00 -3.57 9.85
CA ARG A 186 -13.30 -3.57 9.17
C ARG A 186 -14.46 -3.66 10.14
N LYS A 187 -15.54 -2.91 9.83
CA LYS A 187 -16.88 -3.22 10.33
C LYS A 187 -17.40 -4.44 9.58
N ILE A 188 -17.91 -5.41 10.29
CA ILE A 188 -18.51 -6.63 9.74
C ILE A 188 -20.03 -6.47 9.78
N ASP A 189 -20.68 -6.61 8.63
CA ASP A 189 -22.13 -6.77 8.54
C ASP A 189 -22.44 -8.25 8.31
N TYR A 190 -22.86 -8.94 9.36
CA TYR A 190 -23.15 -10.37 9.28
C TYR A 190 -24.39 -10.71 8.44
N ALA A 191 -25.31 -9.77 8.31
CA ALA A 191 -26.54 -10.01 7.53
C ALA A 191 -26.27 -9.99 6.03
N SER A 192 -25.48 -9.04 5.54
CA SER A 192 -25.15 -8.90 4.11
C SER A 192 -23.83 -9.58 3.72
N GLY A 193 -22.99 -9.97 4.68
CA GLY A 193 -21.62 -10.45 4.46
C GLY A 193 -20.65 -9.36 4.00
N ARG A 194 -21.08 -8.10 3.99
CA ARG A 194 -20.27 -6.95 3.59
C ARG A 194 -19.37 -6.50 4.73
N ALA A 195 -18.14 -6.12 4.39
CA ALA A 195 -17.23 -5.53 5.35
C ALA A 195 -16.54 -4.30 4.76
N ASP A 196 -16.85 -3.15 5.32
CA ASP A 196 -16.22 -1.88 4.97
C ASP A 196 -15.07 -1.55 5.95
N ARG A 197 -14.07 -0.77 5.52
CA ARG A 197 -13.08 -0.23 6.47
C ARG A 197 -13.78 0.60 7.54
N VAL A 198 -13.32 0.51 8.77
CA VAL A 198 -13.98 1.15 9.93
C VAL A 198 -14.10 2.66 9.77
N ASP A 199 -13.05 3.33 9.29
CA ASP A 199 -13.03 4.77 9.03
C ASP A 199 -14.01 5.18 7.92
N VAL A 200 -14.17 4.35 6.88
CA VAL A 200 -15.13 4.56 5.80
C VAL A 200 -16.56 4.35 6.31
N ALA A 201 -16.79 3.34 7.14
CA ALA A 201 -18.09 3.08 7.73
C ALA A 201 -18.53 4.23 8.66
N ALA A 202 -17.65 4.68 9.55
CA ALA A 202 -17.92 5.80 10.46
C ALA A 202 -18.19 7.11 9.70
N ARG A 203 -17.34 7.43 8.71
CA ARG A 203 -17.56 8.60 7.85
C ARG A 203 -18.90 8.52 7.12
N ARG A 204 -19.28 7.34 6.64
CA ARG A 204 -20.56 7.14 5.93
C ARG A 204 -21.74 7.38 6.87
N ALA A 205 -21.73 6.83 8.08
CA ALA A 205 -22.80 7.04 9.06
C ALA A 205 -23.05 8.53 9.27
N VAL A 206 -22.00 9.29 9.58
CA VAL A 206 -22.10 10.75 9.82
C VAL A 206 -22.56 11.51 8.58
N MET A 207 -22.00 11.23 7.40
CA MET A 207 -22.36 11.94 6.18
C MET A 207 -23.78 11.61 5.69
N THR A 208 -24.27 10.40 5.95
CA THR A 208 -25.66 10.04 5.67
C THR A 208 -26.61 10.87 6.53
N ALA A 209 -26.33 11.01 7.83
CA ALA A 209 -27.14 11.86 8.70
C ALA A 209 -27.11 13.33 8.26
N VAL A 210 -25.93 13.87 7.92
CA VAL A 210 -25.81 15.25 7.36
C VAL A 210 -26.71 15.43 6.13
N SER A 211 -26.71 14.48 5.20
CA SER A 211 -27.54 14.53 3.99
C SER A 211 -29.03 14.45 4.33
N GLN A 212 -29.42 13.58 5.26
CA GLN A 212 -30.81 13.43 5.70
C GLN A 212 -31.32 14.69 6.43
N ILE A 213 -30.52 15.26 7.35
CA ILE A 213 -30.86 16.53 8.03
C ILE A 213 -31.07 17.63 7.01
N THR A 214 -30.13 17.82 6.08
CA THR A 214 -30.26 18.84 5.02
C THR A 214 -31.52 18.62 4.16
N GLY A 215 -31.79 17.35 3.76
CA GLY A 215 -32.99 17.02 2.99
C GLY A 215 -34.28 17.30 3.75
N LYS A 216 -34.36 16.97 5.05
CA LYS A 216 -35.54 17.22 5.88
C LYS A 216 -35.79 18.72 6.15
N ILE A 217 -34.73 19.49 6.35
CA ILE A 217 -34.82 20.95 6.43
C ILE A 217 -35.38 21.52 5.11
N SER A 218 -34.85 21.07 3.97
CA SER A 218 -35.32 21.51 2.65
C SER A 218 -36.79 21.16 2.40
N GLU A 219 -37.24 19.96 2.76
CA GLU A 219 -38.64 19.55 2.67
C GLU A 219 -39.54 20.38 3.59
N TYR A 220 -39.11 20.60 4.83
CA TYR A 220 -39.83 21.43 5.80
C TYR A 220 -40.00 22.85 5.29
N ASN A 221 -38.93 23.50 4.83
CA ASN A 221 -38.96 24.84 4.29
C ASN A 221 -39.85 24.93 3.04
N ALA A 222 -39.74 23.99 2.10
CA ALA A 222 -40.58 23.94 0.90
C ALA A 222 -42.06 23.86 1.25
N GLN A 223 -42.44 23.03 2.22
CA GLN A 223 -43.84 22.92 2.69
C GLN A 223 -44.35 24.22 3.33
N LYS A 224 -43.54 24.83 4.20
CA LYS A 224 -43.90 26.10 4.87
C LYS A 224 -44.01 27.26 3.89
N LEU A 225 -43.18 27.30 2.88
CA LEU A 225 -43.09 28.36 1.89
C LEU A 225 -43.98 28.11 0.66
N GLY A 226 -44.67 26.94 0.57
CA GLY A 226 -45.66 26.63 -0.45
C GLY A 226 -45.08 26.32 -1.82
N THR A 227 -43.88 25.72 -1.90
CA THR A 227 -43.33 25.24 -3.15
C THR A 227 -43.19 23.71 -3.14
N GLU A 228 -43.36 23.11 -4.33
CA GLU A 228 -43.10 21.69 -4.57
C GLU A 228 -41.89 21.44 -5.50
N TYR A 229 -41.13 22.50 -5.80
CA TYR A 229 -39.97 22.44 -6.67
C TYR A 229 -38.68 22.59 -5.88
N PHE A 230 -37.61 21.86 -6.35
CA PHE A 230 -36.30 21.82 -5.73
C PHE A 230 -35.21 21.89 -6.78
N GLU A 231 -34.17 22.68 -6.55
CA GLU A 231 -32.94 22.63 -7.32
C GLU A 231 -31.96 21.68 -6.65
N VAL A 232 -31.49 20.70 -7.41
CA VAL A 232 -30.48 19.74 -6.95
C VAL A 232 -29.08 20.31 -7.18
N GLU A 233 -28.22 20.23 -6.17
CA GLU A 233 -26.85 20.73 -6.25
C GLU A 233 -26.03 19.97 -7.31
N TRP A 234 -25.10 20.69 -7.97
CA TRP A 234 -24.16 20.09 -8.93
C TRP A 234 -22.80 19.86 -8.28
N HIS A 235 -22.18 18.71 -8.60
CA HIS A 235 -20.83 18.36 -8.16
C HIS A 235 -19.99 17.81 -9.30
N ALA A 236 -18.77 18.30 -9.46
CA ALA A 236 -17.83 17.80 -10.45
C ALA A 236 -17.49 16.32 -10.21
N GLY A 237 -17.52 15.52 -11.28
CA GLY A 237 -17.21 14.09 -11.24
C GLY A 237 -18.25 13.28 -10.47
N ALA A 238 -19.51 13.61 -10.59
CA ALA A 238 -20.62 12.80 -10.12
C ALA A 238 -20.63 11.45 -10.83
N ARG A 239 -21.19 10.41 -10.16
CA ARG A 239 -21.38 9.12 -10.85
C ARG A 239 -22.29 9.29 -12.07
N PRO A 240 -22.10 8.50 -13.15
CA PRO A 240 -22.87 8.69 -14.39
C PRO A 240 -24.39 8.73 -14.20
N THR A 241 -24.93 7.92 -13.27
CA THR A 241 -26.36 7.90 -12.92
C THR A 241 -26.85 9.18 -12.25
N HIS A 242 -25.97 9.98 -11.67
CA HIS A 242 -26.28 11.25 -11.01
C HIS A 242 -26.03 12.45 -11.93
N ALA A 243 -25.08 12.34 -12.86
CA ALA A 243 -24.73 13.42 -13.78
C ALA A 243 -25.93 13.86 -14.64
N VAL A 244 -26.88 12.95 -14.90
CA VAL A 244 -28.06 13.23 -15.75
C VAL A 244 -29.11 14.12 -15.09
N TRP A 245 -29.16 14.18 -13.77
CA TRP A 245 -30.19 14.93 -13.04
C TRP A 245 -29.64 16.00 -12.08
N GLN A 246 -28.33 16.05 -11.78
CA GLN A 246 -27.76 17.08 -10.93
C GLN A 246 -27.84 18.48 -11.55
N GLY A 247 -27.90 19.54 -10.73
CA GLY A 247 -27.92 20.93 -11.16
C GLY A 247 -29.26 21.36 -11.79
N ARG A 248 -30.26 20.50 -11.81
CA ARG A 248 -31.58 20.77 -12.42
C ARG A 248 -32.64 20.98 -11.36
N VAL A 249 -33.75 21.63 -11.76
CA VAL A 249 -34.93 21.80 -10.95
C VAL A 249 -35.92 20.67 -11.21
N TRP A 250 -36.39 20.06 -10.12
CA TRP A 250 -37.29 18.91 -10.13
C TRP A 250 -38.48 19.16 -9.19
N SER A 251 -39.66 18.63 -9.56
CA SER A 251 -40.77 18.58 -8.60
C SER A 251 -40.48 17.54 -7.50
N LYS A 252 -41.21 17.63 -6.40
CA LYS A 252 -41.11 16.66 -5.30
C LYS A 252 -41.31 15.23 -5.78
N GLU A 253 -42.28 14.97 -6.64
CA GLU A 253 -42.52 13.66 -7.23
C GLU A 253 -41.32 13.19 -8.09
N GLN A 254 -40.71 14.09 -8.85
CA GLN A 254 -39.54 13.80 -9.69
C GLN A 254 -38.26 13.56 -8.89
N LEU A 255 -38.11 14.14 -7.68
CA LEU A 255 -37.01 13.77 -6.81
C LEU A 255 -37.03 12.27 -6.46
N TYR A 256 -38.21 11.68 -6.28
CA TYR A 256 -38.35 10.23 -6.04
C TYR A 256 -38.22 9.43 -7.33
N SER A 257 -38.92 9.80 -8.39
CA SER A 257 -39.04 9.00 -9.61
C SER A 257 -37.82 9.11 -10.54
N VAL A 258 -37.17 10.28 -10.63
CA VAL A 258 -36.02 10.56 -11.50
C VAL A 258 -34.70 10.52 -10.74
N CYS A 259 -34.62 11.25 -9.62
CA CYS A 259 -33.38 11.35 -8.85
C CYS A 259 -33.21 10.18 -7.86
N GLY A 260 -34.23 9.35 -7.66
CA GLY A 260 -34.19 8.18 -6.79
C GLY A 260 -34.09 8.51 -5.29
N LEU A 261 -34.66 9.63 -4.85
CA LEU A 261 -34.72 9.98 -3.43
C LEU A 261 -35.35 8.83 -2.64
N GLY A 262 -34.75 8.46 -1.50
CA GLY A 262 -35.20 7.34 -0.69
C GLY A 262 -34.66 5.97 -1.13
N THR A 263 -33.90 5.89 -2.23
CA THR A 263 -33.22 4.65 -2.65
C THR A 263 -31.76 4.63 -2.22
N VAL A 264 -31.20 3.43 -2.07
CA VAL A 264 -29.81 3.25 -1.60
C VAL A 264 -28.78 3.94 -2.52
N THR A 265 -29.03 4.00 -3.81
CA THR A 265 -28.09 4.54 -4.80
C THR A 265 -28.51 5.88 -5.42
N GLY A 266 -29.64 6.44 -5.01
CA GLY A 266 -30.19 7.68 -5.54
C GLY A 266 -29.74 8.93 -4.76
N LEU A 267 -30.53 9.97 -4.87
CA LEU A 267 -30.32 11.26 -4.19
C LEU A 267 -30.37 11.05 -2.66
N LEU A 268 -29.42 11.62 -1.94
CA LEU A 268 -29.14 11.43 -0.50
C LEU A 268 -28.81 9.97 -0.09
N GLY A 269 -28.69 9.07 -1.05
CA GLY A 269 -28.32 7.67 -0.78
C GLY A 269 -26.81 7.50 -0.48
N VAL A 270 -26.37 6.26 -0.41
CA VAL A 270 -24.99 5.89 -0.02
C VAL A 270 -23.95 6.56 -0.93
N ASN A 271 -23.02 7.30 -0.32
CA ASN A 271 -21.97 8.08 -0.99
C ASN A 271 -22.52 9.08 -2.04
N CYS A 272 -23.74 9.55 -1.88
CA CYS A 272 -24.25 10.71 -2.60
C CYS A 272 -23.74 11.97 -1.93
N TYR A 273 -23.23 12.93 -2.71
CA TYR A 273 -22.77 14.24 -2.21
C TYR A 273 -23.77 15.34 -2.51
N HIS A 274 -24.82 15.04 -3.28
CA HIS A 274 -25.82 15.99 -3.68
C HIS A 274 -26.75 16.32 -2.52
N THR A 275 -27.13 17.59 -2.45
CA THR A 275 -28.24 18.11 -1.65
C THR A 275 -29.25 18.78 -2.58
N TYR A 276 -30.39 19.18 -2.07
CA TYR A 276 -31.40 19.88 -2.86
C TYR A 276 -32.04 20.99 -1.98
N TYR A 277 -32.52 22.00 -2.64
CA TYR A 277 -33.03 23.22 -1.98
C TYR A 277 -34.35 23.62 -2.58
N PRO A 278 -35.28 24.23 -1.77
CA PRO A 278 -36.52 24.77 -2.28
C PRO A 278 -36.27 25.74 -3.45
N PHE A 279 -37.03 25.60 -4.52
CA PHE A 279 -37.01 26.45 -5.69
C PHE A 279 -38.39 27.05 -5.92
N PHE A 280 -38.45 28.35 -6.15
CA PHE A 280 -39.71 29.10 -6.33
C PHE A 280 -39.81 29.55 -7.79
N PRO A 281 -40.62 28.89 -8.62
CA PRO A 281 -40.81 29.29 -10.01
C PRO A 281 -41.27 30.76 -10.12
N GLY A 282 -40.55 31.54 -10.91
CA GLY A 282 -40.80 32.97 -11.09
C GLY A 282 -40.18 33.90 -10.03
N LEU A 283 -39.60 33.38 -8.95
CA LEU A 283 -38.87 34.13 -7.92
C LEU A 283 -37.38 33.70 -7.83
N SER A 284 -37.10 32.39 -7.85
CA SER A 284 -35.76 31.88 -7.76
C SER A 284 -35.08 31.83 -9.13
N GLU A 285 -33.79 32.17 -9.18
CA GLU A 285 -32.94 31.98 -10.33
C GLU A 285 -32.16 30.64 -10.18
N ARG A 286 -32.03 29.91 -11.27
CA ARG A 286 -31.24 28.66 -11.29
C ARG A 286 -29.76 28.97 -11.16
N ASN A 287 -29.06 28.20 -10.32
CA ASN A 287 -27.60 28.29 -10.19
C ASN A 287 -26.86 27.80 -11.46
N TRP A 288 -27.46 26.88 -12.22
CA TRP A 288 -26.86 26.30 -13.43
C TRP A 288 -27.88 26.27 -14.57
N THR A 289 -27.49 26.75 -15.77
CA THR A 289 -28.31 26.61 -16.97
C THR A 289 -28.16 25.24 -17.58
N ASP A 290 -29.11 24.82 -18.42
CA ASP A 290 -29.05 23.52 -19.09
C ASP A 290 -27.85 23.44 -20.04
N GLU A 291 -27.55 24.53 -20.77
CA GLU A 291 -26.42 24.62 -21.67
C GLU A 291 -25.09 24.47 -20.91
N TRP A 292 -24.98 25.04 -19.73
CA TRP A 292 -23.80 24.90 -18.88
C TRP A 292 -23.65 23.47 -18.37
N LEU A 293 -24.75 22.84 -17.94
CA LEU A 293 -24.77 21.46 -17.46
C LEU A 293 -24.36 20.47 -18.56
N ASP A 294 -24.92 20.65 -19.77
CA ASP A 294 -24.64 19.79 -20.91
C ASP A 294 -23.17 19.95 -21.35
N ALA A 295 -22.64 21.16 -21.38
CA ALA A 295 -21.22 21.41 -21.66
C ALA A 295 -20.30 20.78 -20.60
N LYS A 296 -20.67 20.85 -19.31
CA LYS A 296 -19.90 20.23 -18.22
C LYS A 296 -19.96 18.71 -18.25
N ASN A 297 -21.10 18.13 -18.51
CA ASN A 297 -21.24 16.69 -18.66
C ASN A 297 -20.40 16.17 -19.83
N LEU A 298 -20.36 16.89 -20.94
CA LEU A 298 -19.49 16.55 -22.07
C LEU A 298 -18.01 16.63 -21.68
N GLU A 299 -17.56 17.74 -21.06
CA GLU A 299 -16.18 17.92 -20.60
C GLU A 299 -15.76 16.82 -19.63
N GLU A 300 -16.61 16.43 -18.67
CA GLU A 300 -16.32 15.41 -17.67
C GLU A 300 -16.32 13.99 -18.23
N SER A 301 -17.05 13.76 -19.32
CA SER A 301 -17.12 12.47 -20.03
C SER A 301 -15.92 12.26 -20.96
N GLU A 302 -15.20 13.32 -21.36
CA GLU A 302 -14.00 13.21 -22.20
C GLU A 302 -12.89 12.46 -21.46
N PRO A 303 -12.44 11.28 -21.97
CA PRO A 303 -11.42 10.50 -21.29
C PRO A 303 -10.04 11.11 -21.47
N LYS A 304 -9.21 11.01 -20.42
CA LYS A 304 -7.80 11.41 -20.42
C LYS A 304 -6.91 10.20 -20.22
N ASN A 305 -5.83 10.10 -20.98
CA ASN A 305 -4.88 8.98 -20.93
C ASN A 305 -3.90 9.10 -19.77
N PHE A 306 -3.70 7.99 -19.04
CA PHE A 306 -2.58 7.82 -18.11
C PHE A 306 -2.02 6.38 -18.22
N GLY A 307 -0.79 6.26 -18.69
CA GLY A 307 -0.25 4.96 -19.11
C GLY A 307 -1.07 4.39 -20.26
N ASP A 308 -1.42 3.12 -20.15
CA ASP A 308 -2.19 2.38 -21.17
C ASP A 308 -3.72 2.44 -20.94
N LYS A 309 -4.19 3.33 -20.04
CA LYS A 309 -5.60 3.43 -19.69
C LYS A 309 -6.13 4.84 -19.85
N GLU A 310 -7.40 4.89 -20.22
CA GLU A 310 -8.20 6.11 -20.29
C GLU A 310 -9.09 6.23 -19.06
N TYR A 311 -9.34 7.46 -18.63
CA TYR A 311 -10.16 7.77 -17.46
C TYR A 311 -11.02 9.00 -17.73
N THR A 312 -12.35 8.87 -17.57
CA THR A 312 -13.26 9.99 -17.38
C THR A 312 -12.96 10.69 -16.03
N LEU A 313 -13.53 11.85 -15.78
CA LEU A 313 -13.32 12.54 -14.51
C LEU A 313 -13.78 11.69 -13.31
N TYR A 314 -14.93 11.01 -13.43
CA TYR A 314 -15.43 10.10 -12.41
C TYR A 314 -14.45 8.95 -12.13
N GLU A 315 -14.02 8.25 -13.18
CA GLU A 315 -13.07 7.13 -13.07
C GLU A 315 -11.71 7.60 -12.52
N ALA A 316 -11.25 8.79 -12.92
CA ALA A 316 -10.01 9.37 -12.40
C ALA A 316 -10.10 9.63 -10.89
N LYS A 317 -11.23 10.16 -10.39
CA LYS A 317 -11.48 10.31 -8.95
C LYS A 317 -11.53 8.96 -8.23
N GLN A 318 -12.14 7.92 -8.82
CA GLN A 318 -12.14 6.58 -8.24
C GLN A 318 -10.72 6.00 -8.18
N LYS A 319 -9.93 6.17 -9.25
CA LYS A 319 -8.52 5.75 -9.30
C LYS A 319 -7.68 6.50 -8.26
N GLN A 320 -7.87 7.80 -8.13
CA GLN A 320 -7.25 8.63 -7.09
C GLN A 320 -7.48 8.04 -5.69
N ARG A 321 -8.74 7.68 -5.37
CA ARG A 321 -9.09 7.04 -4.09
C ARG A 321 -8.37 5.71 -3.87
N GLN A 322 -8.31 4.88 -4.90
CA GLN A 322 -7.59 3.61 -4.82
C GLN A 322 -6.10 3.82 -4.53
N MET A 323 -5.49 4.82 -5.15
CA MET A 323 -4.08 5.16 -4.91
C MET A 323 -3.86 5.66 -3.48
N GLU A 324 -4.72 6.54 -2.99
CA GLU A 324 -4.69 7.04 -1.60
C GLU A 324 -4.79 5.89 -0.57
N LEU A 325 -5.72 4.96 -0.77
CA LEU A 325 -5.87 3.77 0.08
C LEU A 325 -4.63 2.86 0.05
N ALA A 326 -4.07 2.63 -1.14
CA ALA A 326 -2.85 1.82 -1.28
C ALA A 326 -1.64 2.47 -0.60
N MET A 327 -1.50 3.80 -0.71
CA MET A 327 -0.44 4.56 -0.04
C MET A 327 -0.62 4.55 1.47
N ARG A 328 -1.85 4.67 1.97
CA ARG A 328 -2.17 4.56 3.40
C ARG A 328 -1.75 3.20 3.96
N ALA A 329 -2.18 2.12 3.31
CA ALA A 329 -1.78 0.77 3.71
C ALA A 329 -0.26 0.56 3.70
N GLN A 330 0.43 1.09 2.68
CA GLN A 330 1.89 1.01 2.60
C GLN A 330 2.59 1.81 3.71
N ARG A 331 2.03 2.97 4.09
CA ARG A 331 2.52 3.81 5.17
C ARG A 331 2.36 3.12 6.53
N GLU A 332 1.19 2.56 6.80
CA GLU A 332 0.91 1.76 8.00
C GLU A 332 1.88 0.57 8.10
N LYS A 333 2.12 -0.10 6.97
CA LYS A 333 3.05 -1.22 6.89
C LYS A 333 4.48 -0.83 7.29
N VAL A 334 5.00 0.29 6.78
CA VAL A 334 6.33 0.79 7.18
C VAL A 334 6.40 1.05 8.69
N ARG A 335 5.37 1.68 9.25
CA ARG A 335 5.32 2.02 10.68
C ARG A 335 5.28 0.78 11.57
N LEU A 336 4.46 -0.20 11.21
CA LEU A 336 4.34 -1.46 11.95
C LEU A 336 5.61 -2.30 11.88
N LEU A 337 6.25 -2.38 10.70
CA LEU A 337 7.54 -3.06 10.56
C LEU A 337 8.64 -2.38 11.38
N GLN A 338 8.68 -1.03 11.42
CA GLN A 338 9.61 -0.31 12.29
C GLN A 338 9.34 -0.61 13.77
N LYS A 339 8.08 -0.60 14.20
CA LYS A 339 7.68 -0.90 15.57
C LYS A 339 7.99 -2.37 15.96
N GLY A 340 7.84 -3.27 14.99
CA GLY A 340 8.18 -4.69 15.12
C GLY A 340 9.68 -4.97 15.01
N LYS A 341 10.53 -3.97 14.90
CA LYS A 341 11.99 -4.15 14.74
C LYS A 341 12.35 -5.11 13.59
N ALA A 342 11.62 -5.03 12.48
CA ALA A 342 11.88 -5.82 11.28
C ALA A 342 13.26 -5.51 10.69
N ASP A 343 13.71 -6.39 9.79
CA ASP A 343 14.96 -6.21 9.05
C ASP A 343 15.02 -4.80 8.43
N PRO A 344 16.10 -4.02 8.65
CA PRO A 344 16.27 -2.69 8.10
C PRO A 344 16.11 -2.61 6.58
N ASP A 345 16.56 -3.62 5.84
CA ASP A 345 16.44 -3.68 4.38
C ASP A 345 14.97 -3.85 3.95
N GLU A 346 14.17 -4.58 4.72
CA GLU A 346 12.74 -4.70 4.47
C GLU A 346 12.00 -3.38 4.72
N ILE A 347 12.31 -2.70 5.83
CA ILE A 347 11.77 -1.37 6.12
C ILE A 347 12.13 -0.39 5.00
N LEU A 348 13.37 -0.42 4.54
CA LEU A 348 13.86 0.42 3.47
C LEU A 348 13.11 0.17 2.15
N LEU A 349 12.90 -1.10 1.80
CA LEU A 349 12.08 -1.52 0.66
C LEU A 349 10.68 -0.90 0.70
N HIS A 350 10.01 -1.03 1.83
CA HIS A 350 8.64 -0.52 1.97
C HIS A 350 8.58 1.01 1.95
N LYS A 351 9.62 1.71 2.42
CA LYS A 351 9.77 3.17 2.27
C LYS A 351 9.95 3.57 0.80
N ALA A 352 10.79 2.86 0.06
CA ALA A 352 11.01 3.10 -1.37
C ALA A 352 9.70 2.87 -2.17
N LYS A 353 8.98 1.80 -1.87
CA LYS A 353 7.67 1.52 -2.47
C LYS A 353 6.65 2.63 -2.21
N TYR A 354 6.58 3.13 -0.97
CA TYR A 354 5.72 4.26 -0.63
C TYR A 354 6.10 5.52 -1.42
N GLN A 355 7.40 5.82 -1.56
CA GLN A 355 7.85 6.96 -2.35
C GLN A 355 7.50 6.82 -3.84
N GLY A 356 7.62 5.61 -4.40
CA GLY A 356 7.21 5.30 -5.77
C GLY A 356 5.70 5.54 -5.98
N GLN A 357 4.88 5.07 -5.05
CA GLN A 357 3.42 5.31 -5.08
C GLN A 357 3.09 6.81 -5.00
N LEU A 358 3.79 7.58 -4.15
CA LEU A 358 3.60 9.02 -4.03
C LEU A 358 3.96 9.76 -5.33
N ASN A 359 5.06 9.38 -5.97
CA ASN A 359 5.47 9.97 -7.24
C ASN A 359 4.45 9.66 -8.36
N GLU A 360 3.95 8.43 -8.41
CA GLU A 360 2.91 8.03 -9.37
C GLU A 360 1.60 8.77 -9.12
N TYR A 361 1.18 8.89 -7.87
CA TYR A 361 0.00 9.64 -7.45
C TYR A 361 0.09 11.12 -7.89
N SER A 362 1.21 11.78 -7.64
CA SER A 362 1.40 13.17 -8.05
C SER A 362 1.40 13.34 -9.57
N ARG A 363 1.98 12.39 -10.32
CA ARG A 363 1.92 12.39 -11.80
C ARG A 363 0.48 12.18 -12.30
N PHE A 364 -0.24 11.25 -11.67
CA PHE A 364 -1.63 10.97 -12.02
C PHE A 364 -2.53 12.19 -11.78
N CYS A 365 -2.50 12.78 -10.59
CA CYS A 365 -3.29 13.96 -10.26
C CYS A 365 -3.01 15.13 -11.21
N ARG A 366 -1.74 15.39 -11.51
CA ARG A 366 -1.35 16.45 -12.46
C ARG A 366 -1.92 16.18 -13.87
N LYS A 367 -1.82 14.94 -14.36
CA LYS A 367 -2.32 14.57 -15.70
C LYS A 367 -3.83 14.68 -15.79
N MET A 368 -4.55 14.25 -14.73
CA MET A 368 -6.01 14.27 -14.65
C MET A 368 -6.55 15.65 -14.25
N LYS A 369 -5.69 16.63 -13.92
CA LYS A 369 -6.07 17.95 -13.38
C LYS A 369 -6.85 17.84 -12.07
N LEU A 370 -6.47 16.86 -11.20
CA LEU A 370 -7.04 16.67 -9.87
C LEU A 370 -6.15 17.31 -8.81
N THR A 371 -6.76 17.82 -7.77
CA THR A 371 -6.06 18.27 -6.55
C THR A 371 -5.54 17.04 -5.80
N GLU A 372 -4.30 17.08 -5.32
CA GLU A 372 -3.76 16.04 -4.44
C GLU A 372 -4.39 16.16 -3.05
N GLU A 373 -5.12 15.15 -2.62
CA GLU A 373 -5.76 15.10 -1.31
C GLU A 373 -4.92 14.31 -0.30
N ARG A 374 -3.76 14.85 0.02
CA ARG A 374 -2.75 14.16 0.87
C ARG A 374 -3.23 13.95 2.30
N GLU A 375 -4.12 14.79 2.82
CA GLU A 375 -4.77 14.62 4.11
C GLU A 375 -5.52 13.29 4.24
N ARG A 376 -5.98 12.71 3.13
CA ARG A 376 -6.59 11.38 3.11
C ARG A 376 -5.59 10.24 3.26
N ILE A 377 -4.32 10.53 3.04
CA ILE A 377 -3.21 9.58 3.24
C ILE A 377 -2.67 9.70 4.67
N TYR A 378 -2.74 10.89 5.25
CA TYR A 378 -2.22 11.24 6.58
C TYR A 378 -3.32 11.58 7.58
N LEU A 379 -4.41 10.83 7.59
CA LEU A 379 -5.55 11.11 8.50
C LEU A 379 -5.13 11.21 9.97
N ASP A 380 -4.10 10.45 10.37
CA ASP A 380 -3.51 10.51 11.70
C ASP A 380 -2.60 11.74 11.94
N MET A 381 -2.46 12.63 10.96
CA MET A 381 -1.63 13.84 10.97
C MET A 381 -0.14 13.61 11.31
N LYS A 382 0.36 12.36 11.28
CA LYS A 382 1.74 12.00 11.66
C LYS A 382 2.75 12.08 10.51
N GLY A 383 2.35 12.65 9.38
CA GLY A 383 3.23 12.96 8.27
C GLY A 383 3.73 11.75 7.45
N ARG A 384 4.76 11.95 6.65
CA ARG A 384 5.31 10.95 5.74
C ARG A 384 6.21 9.95 6.45
N VAL A 385 6.15 8.68 6.06
CA VAL A 385 7.09 7.64 6.50
C VAL A 385 8.39 7.64 5.71
N ALA A 386 8.39 8.13 4.46
CA ALA A 386 9.59 8.46 3.70
C ALA A 386 9.81 9.97 3.82
N THR A 387 10.95 10.40 4.34
CA THR A 387 11.23 11.82 4.53
C THR A 387 11.67 12.49 3.23
N ASN A 388 11.26 13.76 3.06
CA ASN A 388 11.72 14.61 1.94
C ASN A 388 13.10 15.24 2.18
N SER A 389 13.90 14.76 3.13
CA SER A 389 15.21 15.37 3.31
C SER A 389 16.04 15.14 2.05
N LYS A 390 16.70 16.20 1.55
CA LYS A 390 17.65 16.10 0.44
C LYS A 390 18.67 14.96 0.66
N ARG A 391 18.97 14.66 1.92
CA ARG A 391 19.87 13.60 2.36
C ARG A 391 19.30 12.19 2.12
N GLN A 392 17.99 11.98 2.23
CA GLN A 392 17.36 10.67 1.97
C GLN A 392 16.98 10.47 0.51
N ASN A 393 16.66 11.54 -0.23
CA ASN A 393 16.52 11.46 -1.69
C ASN A 393 17.87 11.12 -2.37
N ALA A 394 19.00 11.45 -1.74
CA ALA A 394 20.33 11.04 -2.19
C ALA A 394 20.65 9.56 -1.90
N LEU A 395 19.93 8.93 -0.93
CA LEU A 395 20.10 7.50 -0.61
C LEU A 395 19.37 6.57 -1.61
N PHE A 396 18.31 7.06 -2.25
CA PHE A 396 17.54 6.29 -3.22
C PHE A 396 17.72 6.86 -4.62
N PRO A 397 18.41 6.19 -5.53
CA PRO A 397 18.36 6.55 -6.95
C PRO A 397 16.91 6.64 -7.42
N ARG A 398 16.60 7.64 -8.24
CA ARG A 398 15.23 7.86 -8.74
C ARG A 398 14.67 6.61 -9.41
N GLU A 399 15.48 5.98 -10.22
CA GLU A 399 15.15 4.77 -10.98
C GLU A 399 14.88 3.59 -10.04
N MET A 400 15.58 3.48 -8.90
CA MET A 400 15.31 2.48 -7.87
C MET A 400 13.94 2.68 -7.24
N ILE A 401 13.52 3.93 -7.02
CA ILE A 401 12.18 4.22 -6.50
C ILE A 401 11.11 3.80 -7.52
N GLU A 402 11.34 4.07 -8.80
CA GLU A 402 10.43 3.74 -9.90
C GLU A 402 10.36 2.21 -10.15
N ASN A 403 11.46 1.51 -9.94
CA ASN A 403 11.59 0.07 -10.16
C ASN A 403 11.67 -0.77 -8.86
N ALA A 404 11.33 -0.20 -7.71
CA ALA A 404 11.61 -0.78 -6.40
C ALA A 404 11.30 -2.28 -6.24
N SER A 405 10.16 -2.75 -6.75
CA SER A 405 9.79 -4.18 -6.67
C SER A 405 10.70 -5.09 -7.49
N LYS A 406 11.12 -4.62 -8.68
CA LYS A 406 12.02 -5.38 -9.57
C LYS A 406 13.44 -5.39 -9.01
N ASP A 407 13.90 -4.25 -8.48
CA ASP A 407 15.24 -4.08 -7.95
C ASP A 407 15.45 -4.90 -6.68
N VAL A 408 14.46 -5.00 -5.83
CA VAL A 408 14.53 -5.87 -4.65
C VAL A 408 14.58 -7.34 -5.04
N ALA A 409 13.77 -7.77 -5.99
CA ALA A 409 13.83 -9.15 -6.48
C ALA A 409 15.20 -9.46 -7.12
N GLN A 410 15.79 -8.48 -7.81
CA GLN A 410 17.13 -8.61 -8.38
C GLN A 410 18.20 -8.61 -7.29
N TYR A 411 18.12 -7.69 -6.33
CA TYR A 411 19.03 -7.65 -5.18
C TYR A 411 19.06 -8.97 -4.39
N LYS A 412 17.90 -9.56 -4.09
CA LYS A 412 17.82 -10.84 -3.39
C LYS A 412 18.54 -11.96 -4.17
N ARG A 413 18.32 -12.05 -5.49
CA ARG A 413 19.02 -13.03 -6.34
C ARG A 413 20.53 -12.81 -6.37
N TYR A 414 20.97 -11.55 -6.43
CA TYR A 414 22.39 -11.20 -6.42
C TYR A 414 23.02 -11.46 -5.04
N LYS A 415 22.30 -11.15 -3.95
CA LYS A 415 22.74 -11.41 -2.57
C LYS A 415 22.92 -12.91 -2.28
N GLU A 416 22.00 -13.73 -2.78
CA GLU A 416 22.09 -15.18 -2.67
C GLU A 416 23.36 -15.75 -3.34
N VAL A 417 23.78 -15.17 -4.47
CA VAL A 417 24.91 -15.66 -5.26
C VAL A 417 26.24 -15.02 -4.84
N LEU A 418 26.26 -13.72 -4.60
CA LEU A 418 27.47 -12.94 -4.35
C LEU A 418 27.70 -12.63 -2.86
N GLY A 419 26.74 -12.93 -1.98
CA GLY A 419 26.84 -12.68 -0.55
C GLY A 419 27.03 -11.20 -0.21
N ASP A 420 27.96 -10.90 0.68
CA ASP A 420 28.19 -9.54 1.20
C ASP A 420 28.89 -8.58 0.22
N TYR A 421 29.39 -9.08 -0.91
CA TYR A 421 30.06 -8.24 -1.93
C TYR A 421 29.15 -7.19 -2.56
N ILE A 422 27.83 -7.40 -2.56
CA ILE A 422 26.88 -6.41 -3.09
C ILE A 422 26.43 -5.37 -2.04
N GLY A 423 26.83 -5.54 -0.79
CA GLY A 423 26.43 -4.64 0.30
C GLY A 423 24.92 -4.60 0.59
N SER A 424 24.42 -3.43 0.98
CA SER A 424 23.00 -3.20 1.24
C SER A 424 22.20 -2.98 -0.05
N LEU A 425 20.86 -3.03 0.06
CA LEU A 425 19.97 -2.69 -1.05
C LEU A 425 20.22 -1.27 -1.59
N VAL A 426 20.58 -0.33 -0.73
CA VAL A 426 20.95 1.04 -1.14
C VAL A 426 22.23 1.02 -1.97
N ASN A 427 23.27 0.31 -1.51
CA ASN A 427 24.53 0.18 -2.24
C ASN A 427 24.33 -0.48 -3.60
N PHE A 428 23.48 -1.53 -3.65
CA PHE A 428 23.11 -2.18 -4.90
C PHE A 428 22.43 -1.22 -5.88
N GLY A 429 21.47 -0.42 -5.40
CA GLY A 429 20.81 0.59 -6.22
C GLY A 429 21.76 1.70 -6.69
N GLN A 430 22.67 2.14 -5.82
CA GLN A 430 23.70 3.14 -6.19
C GLN A 430 24.65 2.58 -7.28
N MET A 431 25.13 1.36 -7.13
CA MET A 431 25.93 0.70 -8.17
C MET A 431 25.17 0.58 -9.49
N LYS A 432 23.93 0.11 -9.43
CA LYS A 432 23.12 -0.15 -10.63
C LYS A 432 22.80 1.11 -11.44
N TYR A 433 22.53 2.24 -10.77
CA TYR A 433 22.01 3.44 -11.44
C TYR A 433 23.01 4.60 -11.52
N ASN A 434 24.04 4.61 -10.68
CA ASN A 434 24.97 5.74 -10.58
C ASN A 434 26.43 5.36 -10.77
N ASP A 435 26.77 4.06 -10.89
CA ASP A 435 28.13 3.59 -11.06
C ASP A 435 28.17 2.44 -12.08
N SER A 436 28.23 2.80 -13.36
CA SER A 436 28.18 1.83 -14.45
C SER A 436 29.37 0.82 -14.46
N GLU A 437 30.53 1.24 -13.98
CA GLU A 437 31.70 0.37 -13.91
C GLU A 437 31.53 -0.69 -12.84
N LYS A 438 31.18 -0.29 -11.61
CA LYS A 438 30.87 -1.25 -10.53
C LYS A 438 29.70 -2.15 -10.89
N TRP A 439 28.65 -1.59 -11.51
CA TRP A 439 27.52 -2.39 -11.97
C TRP A 439 27.93 -3.48 -12.96
N LYS A 440 28.79 -3.13 -13.90
CA LYS A 440 29.34 -4.10 -14.87
C LYS A 440 30.11 -5.22 -14.15
N ILE A 441 31.02 -4.87 -13.23
CA ILE A 441 31.79 -5.86 -12.47
C ILE A 441 30.89 -6.80 -11.68
N ILE A 442 29.89 -6.29 -10.97
CA ILE A 442 28.93 -7.08 -10.17
C ILE A 442 28.05 -7.95 -11.06
N SER A 443 27.61 -7.44 -12.20
CA SER A 443 26.76 -8.19 -13.15
C SER A 443 27.53 -9.35 -13.79
N GLU A 444 28.77 -9.11 -14.19
CA GLU A 444 29.65 -10.18 -14.70
C GLU A 444 29.94 -11.22 -13.61
N ALA A 445 30.27 -10.76 -12.39
CA ALA A 445 30.54 -11.66 -11.27
C ALA A 445 29.32 -12.55 -10.95
N TYR A 446 28.10 -12.00 -10.99
CA TYR A 446 26.88 -12.79 -10.77
C TYR A 446 26.73 -13.93 -11.79
N ILE A 447 27.00 -13.66 -13.05
CA ILE A 447 26.93 -14.65 -14.12
C ILE A 447 28.02 -15.70 -13.93
N ASP A 448 29.25 -15.27 -13.69
CA ASP A 448 30.42 -16.14 -13.52
C ASP A 448 30.25 -17.09 -12.31
N VAL A 449 29.87 -16.55 -11.14
CA VAL A 449 29.67 -17.37 -9.93
C VAL A 449 28.55 -18.38 -10.13
N LYS A 450 27.44 -17.96 -10.72
CA LYS A 450 26.29 -18.85 -10.96
C LYS A 450 26.66 -20.01 -11.88
N TRP A 451 27.38 -19.73 -12.96
CA TRP A 451 27.82 -20.75 -13.90
C TRP A 451 28.88 -21.65 -13.26
N GLN A 452 29.92 -21.08 -12.64
CA GLN A 452 31.00 -21.83 -12.05
C GLN A 452 30.52 -22.72 -10.87
N SER A 453 29.61 -22.21 -10.04
CA SER A 453 29.02 -22.99 -8.94
C SER A 453 28.21 -24.20 -9.45
N GLN A 454 27.53 -24.07 -10.59
CA GLN A 454 26.88 -25.22 -11.21
C GLN A 454 27.87 -26.27 -11.72
N ALA A 455 28.96 -25.83 -12.35
CA ALA A 455 30.01 -26.71 -12.87
C ALA A 455 30.74 -27.43 -11.73
N LEU A 456 30.97 -26.78 -10.60
CA LEU A 456 31.59 -27.35 -9.40
C LEU A 456 30.81 -28.51 -8.78
N LYS A 457 29.48 -28.61 -9.01
CA LYS A 457 28.70 -29.79 -8.61
C LYS A 457 29.11 -31.09 -9.32
N LYS A 458 29.80 -30.96 -10.47
CA LYS A 458 30.32 -32.06 -11.26
C LYS A 458 31.85 -32.01 -11.33
N LYS A 459 32.49 -31.83 -10.16
CA LYS A 459 33.95 -31.73 -10.06
C LYS A 459 34.60 -33.10 -10.22
N GLN A 460 35.62 -33.15 -11.05
CA GLN A 460 36.52 -34.26 -11.25
C GLN A 460 37.93 -33.86 -10.82
N ILE A 461 38.68 -34.78 -10.30
CA ILE A 461 40.05 -34.58 -9.82
C ILE A 461 40.94 -35.60 -10.52
N GLY A 462 42.10 -35.15 -10.98
CA GLY A 462 43.08 -36.03 -11.60
C GLY A 462 44.49 -35.47 -11.57
N GLU A 463 45.46 -36.32 -11.86
CA GLU A 463 46.84 -35.95 -12.09
C GLU A 463 47.20 -36.39 -13.51
N VAL A 464 47.16 -35.45 -14.46
CA VAL A 464 47.37 -35.73 -15.88
C VAL A 464 48.38 -34.74 -16.46
N HIS A 465 49.19 -35.21 -17.40
CA HIS A 465 50.15 -34.37 -18.10
C HIS A 465 49.45 -33.28 -18.95
N SER A 466 48.31 -33.62 -19.58
CA SER A 466 47.49 -32.66 -20.35
C SER A 466 46.01 -32.85 -20.05
N ILE A 467 45.34 -31.77 -19.62
CA ILE A 467 43.91 -31.81 -19.33
C ILE A 467 43.13 -31.96 -20.65
N PRO A 468 42.15 -32.87 -20.74
CA PRO A 468 41.41 -33.14 -21.97
C PRO A 468 40.73 -31.89 -22.56
N TYR A 469 40.73 -31.78 -23.91
CA TYR A 469 39.99 -30.76 -24.65
C TYR A 469 38.49 -31.00 -24.74
N LYS A 470 38.02 -32.16 -24.24
CA LYS A 470 36.59 -32.48 -24.13
C LYS A 470 36.35 -33.15 -22.78
N GLY A 471 35.48 -32.55 -22.00
CA GLY A 471 35.07 -33.04 -20.70
C GLY A 471 33.56 -33.23 -20.60
N THR A 472 33.08 -33.57 -19.42
CA THR A 472 31.65 -33.65 -19.13
C THR A 472 31.03 -32.25 -19.27
N PRO A 473 29.89 -32.09 -19.95
CA PRO A 473 29.20 -30.79 -20.04
C PRO A 473 28.91 -30.16 -18.68
N ASN A 474 29.18 -28.86 -18.56
CA ASN A 474 29.02 -28.08 -17.33
C ASN A 474 29.68 -28.74 -16.11
N SER A 475 30.97 -29.05 -16.21
CA SER A 475 31.78 -29.68 -15.17
C SER A 475 33.09 -28.94 -14.94
N VAL A 476 33.83 -29.38 -13.92
CA VAL A 476 35.15 -28.87 -13.56
C VAL A 476 36.12 -30.05 -13.48
N PHE A 477 37.35 -29.83 -13.93
CA PHE A 477 38.49 -30.75 -13.74
C PHE A 477 39.60 -30.02 -12.98
N ASP A 478 39.92 -30.52 -11.79
CA ASP A 478 41.05 -30.06 -10.98
C ASP A 478 42.26 -30.95 -11.23
N ASN A 479 43.31 -30.38 -11.86
CA ASN A 479 44.54 -31.09 -12.16
C ASN A 479 45.61 -30.83 -11.08
N PHE A 480 46.04 -31.88 -10.44
CA PHE A 480 47.07 -31.86 -9.41
C PHE A 480 48.41 -32.34 -9.98
N LYS A 481 49.49 -31.92 -9.33
CA LYS A 481 50.83 -32.44 -9.51
C LYS A 481 51.56 -32.40 -8.16
N ASP A 482 52.12 -33.52 -7.76
CA ASP A 482 52.81 -33.66 -6.47
C ASP A 482 51.96 -33.20 -5.27
N GLY A 483 50.66 -33.48 -5.31
CA GLY A 483 49.68 -33.08 -4.27
C GLY A 483 49.24 -31.63 -4.30
N ALA A 484 49.80 -30.78 -5.17
CA ALA A 484 49.42 -29.37 -5.32
C ALA A 484 48.53 -29.13 -6.54
N LEU A 485 47.45 -28.35 -6.39
CA LEU A 485 46.59 -27.97 -7.50
C LEU A 485 47.33 -27.04 -8.45
N GLN A 486 47.48 -27.48 -9.72
CA GLN A 486 48.14 -26.71 -10.76
C GLN A 486 47.16 -25.87 -11.57
N ARG A 487 45.99 -26.47 -11.92
CA ARG A 487 45.00 -25.86 -12.78
C ARG A 487 43.60 -26.38 -12.50
N ARG A 488 42.63 -25.49 -12.48
CA ARG A 488 41.19 -25.79 -12.52
C ARG A 488 40.65 -25.42 -13.91
N ARG A 489 40.11 -26.43 -14.63
CA ARG A 489 39.47 -26.22 -15.95
C ARG A 489 37.98 -26.36 -15.86
N TYR A 490 37.26 -25.35 -16.38
CA TYR A 490 35.82 -25.36 -16.51
C TYR A 490 35.40 -25.70 -17.94
N TYR A 491 34.44 -26.62 -18.07
CA TYR A 491 33.84 -27.01 -19.34
C TYR A 491 32.45 -26.40 -19.49
N GLY A 492 32.16 -25.95 -20.73
CA GLY A 492 30.85 -25.40 -21.10
C GLY A 492 29.78 -26.48 -21.26
N ASN A 493 28.60 -26.06 -21.69
CA ASN A 493 27.46 -26.95 -21.96
C ASN A 493 27.71 -27.92 -23.14
N ASP A 494 28.66 -27.62 -23.98
CA ASP A 494 29.11 -28.44 -25.11
C ASP A 494 30.28 -29.38 -24.75
N GLY A 495 30.73 -29.34 -23.50
CA GLY A 495 31.87 -30.12 -23.00
C GLY A 495 33.23 -29.60 -23.44
N ARG A 496 33.30 -28.42 -24.09
CA ARG A 496 34.57 -27.77 -24.46
C ARG A 496 35.07 -26.90 -23.32
N PRO A 497 36.39 -26.71 -23.16
CA PRO A 497 36.95 -25.75 -22.22
C PRO A 497 36.41 -24.35 -22.44
N ARG A 498 36.12 -23.61 -21.34
CA ARG A 498 35.68 -22.22 -21.34
C ARG A 498 36.59 -21.32 -20.53
N LEU A 499 37.11 -21.86 -19.41
CA LEU A 499 37.93 -21.12 -18.48
C LEU A 499 38.94 -22.04 -17.83
N ASP A 500 40.19 -21.60 -17.77
CA ASP A 500 41.24 -22.21 -16.95
C ASP A 500 41.62 -21.22 -15.84
N ILE A 501 41.76 -21.69 -14.62
CA ILE A 501 42.37 -20.97 -13.50
C ILE A 501 43.68 -21.68 -13.20
N ASP A 502 44.82 -21.04 -13.49
CA ASP A 502 46.15 -21.52 -13.24
C ASP A 502 46.62 -21.01 -11.87
N MET A 503 47.02 -21.94 -11.01
CA MET A 503 47.39 -21.69 -9.64
C MET A 503 48.86 -21.33 -9.47
N THR A 504 49.69 -21.57 -10.49
CA THR A 504 51.14 -21.41 -10.47
C THR A 504 51.63 -20.56 -11.65
N ASP A 505 52.86 -20.10 -11.56
CA ASP A 505 53.59 -19.43 -12.66
C ASP A 505 54.25 -20.40 -13.65
N HIS A 506 53.96 -21.69 -13.50
CA HIS A 506 54.54 -22.80 -14.31
C HIS A 506 56.06 -22.83 -14.32
N GLY A 507 56.71 -22.21 -13.31
CA GLY A 507 58.18 -22.09 -13.24
C GLY A 507 58.78 -21.02 -14.14
N ASN A 508 57.96 -20.17 -14.74
CA ASN A 508 58.39 -19.06 -15.60
C ASN A 508 57.71 -17.73 -15.19
N SER A 509 58.18 -17.18 -14.09
CA SER A 509 57.65 -15.92 -13.52
C SER A 509 57.80 -14.68 -14.42
N LYS A 510 58.63 -14.78 -15.49
CA LYS A 510 58.77 -13.68 -16.48
C LYS A 510 57.59 -13.63 -17.45
N GLU A 511 57.06 -14.79 -17.87
CA GLU A 511 55.91 -14.90 -18.76
C GLU A 511 54.59 -15.00 -17.97
N HIS A 512 54.62 -15.45 -16.69
CA HIS A 512 53.47 -15.58 -15.79
C HIS A 512 53.70 -14.78 -14.51
N PRO A 513 53.68 -13.41 -14.59
CA PRO A 513 54.03 -12.57 -13.45
C PRO A 513 52.98 -12.59 -12.33
N ILE A 514 51.76 -13.09 -12.62
CA ILE A 514 50.64 -13.14 -11.70
C ILE A 514 50.21 -14.60 -11.51
N ALA A 515 50.12 -15.05 -10.25
CA ALA A 515 49.55 -16.35 -9.89
C ALA A 515 48.71 -16.18 -8.60
N PRO A 516 47.47 -16.65 -8.55
CA PRO A 516 46.73 -17.30 -9.64
C PRO A 516 46.27 -16.30 -10.74
N HIS A 517 46.10 -16.83 -11.93
CA HIS A 517 45.60 -16.06 -13.08
C HIS A 517 44.62 -16.91 -13.90
N TYR A 518 43.87 -16.28 -14.83
CA TYR A 518 42.91 -17.00 -15.65
C TYR A 518 43.18 -16.87 -17.14
N HIS A 519 42.69 -17.88 -17.91
CA HIS A 519 42.64 -17.85 -19.36
C HIS A 519 41.27 -18.25 -19.86
N ASN A 520 40.71 -17.45 -20.77
CA ASN A 520 39.51 -17.82 -21.49
C ASN A 520 39.86 -18.77 -22.66
N TRP A 521 38.87 -19.56 -23.05
CA TRP A 521 38.91 -20.34 -24.27
C TRP A 521 37.89 -19.79 -25.25
N TYR A 522 38.27 -19.65 -26.50
CA TYR A 522 37.47 -19.12 -27.58
C TYR A 522 37.67 -19.89 -28.88
N LEU A 523 36.72 -19.74 -29.84
CA LEU A 523 36.87 -20.26 -31.19
C LEU A 523 37.46 -19.12 -32.04
N ASP A 524 38.55 -19.45 -32.79
CA ASP A 524 39.09 -18.51 -33.75
C ASP A 524 38.18 -18.40 -34.99
N GLU A 525 38.52 -17.49 -35.92
CA GLU A 525 37.76 -17.27 -37.16
C GLU A 525 37.60 -18.52 -38.04
N LYS A 526 38.44 -19.52 -37.85
CA LYS A 526 38.41 -20.81 -38.56
C LYS A 526 37.64 -21.89 -37.77
N GLY A 527 37.07 -21.55 -36.61
CA GLY A 527 36.34 -22.47 -35.75
C GLY A 527 37.24 -23.39 -34.89
N ASN A 528 38.56 -23.14 -34.81
CA ASN A 528 39.45 -23.90 -33.95
C ASN A 528 39.39 -23.38 -32.51
N LEU A 529 39.35 -24.29 -31.55
CA LEU A 529 39.37 -23.96 -30.15
C LEU A 529 40.77 -23.54 -29.71
N LYS A 530 40.87 -22.30 -29.18
CA LYS A 530 42.14 -21.74 -28.69
C LYS A 530 42.00 -21.23 -27.27
N ARG A 531 43.07 -21.37 -26.52
CA ARG A 531 43.27 -20.78 -25.21
C ARG A 531 43.85 -19.38 -25.40
N GLU A 532 43.37 -18.40 -24.64
CA GLU A 532 43.90 -17.06 -24.60
C GLU A 532 45.41 -17.07 -24.23
N ALA A 533 46.20 -16.39 -25.03
CA ALA A 533 47.66 -16.38 -24.86
C ALA A 533 48.16 -15.42 -23.79
N LYS A 534 47.27 -14.54 -23.28
CA LYS A 534 47.62 -13.55 -22.26
C LYS A 534 47.80 -14.19 -20.90
N HIS A 535 48.95 -14.01 -20.27
CA HIS A 535 49.37 -14.69 -19.04
C HIS A 535 49.37 -13.76 -17.81
N ASP A 536 48.90 -12.52 -17.95
CA ASP A 536 48.86 -11.49 -16.91
C ASP A 536 47.43 -11.09 -16.52
N ASN A 537 46.45 -11.97 -16.70
CA ASN A 537 45.07 -11.73 -16.35
C ASN A 537 44.82 -12.03 -14.86
N PRO A 538 44.73 -11.03 -13.98
CA PRO A 538 44.35 -11.25 -12.57
C PRO A 538 42.93 -11.80 -12.50
N LEU A 539 42.66 -12.61 -11.47
CA LEU A 539 41.32 -13.15 -11.28
C LEU A 539 40.27 -12.02 -11.20
N LYS A 540 39.15 -12.24 -11.85
CA LYS A 540 37.97 -11.37 -11.72
C LYS A 540 37.24 -11.68 -10.41
N LEU A 541 36.45 -10.73 -9.91
CA LEU A 541 35.64 -10.89 -8.70
C LEU A 541 34.80 -12.19 -8.73
N GLY A 542 34.17 -12.52 -9.87
CA GLY A 542 33.40 -13.75 -10.03
C GLY A 542 34.26 -15.02 -9.90
N HIS A 543 35.51 -15.01 -10.41
CA HIS A 543 36.45 -16.12 -10.27
C HIS A 543 36.87 -16.28 -8.79
N GLU A 544 37.16 -15.20 -8.09
CA GLU A 544 37.54 -15.22 -6.67
C GLU A 544 36.44 -15.78 -5.80
N ILE A 545 35.20 -15.33 -5.98
CA ILE A 545 34.05 -15.78 -5.19
C ILE A 545 33.77 -17.25 -5.44
N ALA A 546 33.74 -17.69 -6.71
CA ALA A 546 33.40 -19.06 -7.06
C ALA A 546 34.48 -20.10 -6.68
N ASN A 547 35.73 -19.65 -6.53
CA ASN A 547 36.88 -20.52 -6.31
C ASN A 547 37.55 -20.38 -4.94
N LYS A 548 36.80 -19.84 -3.94
CA LYS A 548 37.29 -19.70 -2.56
C LYS A 548 37.90 -20.99 -2.00
N ASP A 549 37.32 -22.16 -2.39
CA ASP A 549 37.75 -23.47 -1.94
C ASP A 549 39.21 -23.82 -2.28
N ILE A 550 39.77 -23.23 -3.33
CA ILE A 550 41.18 -23.41 -3.76
C ILE A 550 42.06 -22.20 -3.43
N LEU A 551 41.49 -21.00 -3.29
CA LEU A 551 42.24 -19.78 -3.01
C LEU A 551 42.57 -19.62 -1.51
N GLU A 552 41.66 -20.05 -0.61
CA GLU A 552 41.87 -19.97 0.86
C GLU A 552 42.74 -21.09 1.44
N LYS A 553 43.10 -22.14 0.63
CA LYS A 553 43.96 -23.25 1.02
C LYS A 553 45.45 -23.04 0.68
N ARG A 554 45.80 -21.81 0.30
CA ARG A 554 47.16 -21.44 -0.12
C ARG A 554 48.10 -21.05 1.02
#